data_cfe56f49d6d3126ed7a4b3ed23c7111d
#
_entry.id   cfe56f49d6d3126ed7a4b3ed23c7111d
#
_cell.length_a   1.000
_cell.length_b   1.000
_cell.length_c   1.000
_cell.angle_alpha   90.00
_cell.angle_beta   90.00
_cell.angle_gamma   90.00
#
_symmetry.space_group_name_H-M   'P 1'
#
loop_
_entity.id
_entity.type
_entity.pdbx_description
1 polymer ?
#
loop_
_entity_poly.entity_id
_entity_poly.type
_entity_poly.pdbx_seq_one_letter_code
_entity_poly.pdbx_strand_id
1 'polypeptide(L)'
;QKAGWILGGVRPITLTTPGMVSSDFTWEVAKTLDVGFDLSVLNNRLQATFDWYQRNTEGMLAPGRDLAAEAGASAPRQNAANLRNRGWEITLNWRDNIGDWGYRVGFNLYDSHTYITKYDNPNKDLAMDYYEGMEIGEIWGYVTDGFYTIEDFIPSSEGVKGWQDGVWNLKEGVTTIQGVSPRPGDHKFVNLRDDENSVNRIDTGDNTADNPGDRKVIGNNAAHFQFGANLGVNWKGVDLSVMLQGTGKRDYWASDNLRWGFGNAATGTAGVIFKGQEDFWRPKDENANTVEGWQPVNPDPAYHRYYGQQQNKNSNRRVQTRYLMNAAYLRIKNITLGYTFPKNWVSKVGLANVKVFCSGENLFTFTDMPSGFDPERMSWGYPYYRTISFGVNLTL
;
A
#
# COMPACT_ATOMS: atom_id res chain seq x y z
N GLN A 1 15.44 -15.14 31.04
CA GLN A 1 14.00 -14.87 30.94
C GLN A 1 13.29 -15.42 32.17
N LYS A 2 12.27 -14.70 32.68
CA LYS A 2 11.43 -15.22 33.76
C LYS A 2 10.42 -16.22 33.17
N ALA A 3 10.29 -17.38 33.79
CA ALA A 3 9.28 -18.36 33.39
C ALA A 3 7.87 -17.76 33.45
N GLY A 4 7.00 -18.18 32.52
CA GLY A 4 5.59 -17.78 32.52
C GLY A 4 4.77 -18.42 33.66
N TRP A 5 5.33 -19.40 34.39
CA TRP A 5 4.69 -20.17 35.45
C TRP A 5 5.34 -19.91 36.80
N ILE A 6 4.62 -20.17 37.86
CA ILE A 6 5.04 -19.98 39.25
C ILE A 6 5.27 -21.36 39.90
N LEU A 7 6.42 -21.56 40.48
CA LEU A 7 6.76 -22.76 41.23
C LEU A 7 7.01 -22.36 42.71
N GLY A 8 6.23 -22.92 43.63
CA GLY A 8 6.38 -22.62 45.04
C GLY A 8 6.25 -21.11 45.41
N GLY A 9 5.39 -20.38 44.68
CA GLY A 9 5.17 -18.93 44.90
C GLY A 9 6.23 -18.01 44.29
N VAL A 10 7.23 -18.57 43.58
CA VAL A 10 8.32 -17.79 42.98
C VAL A 10 8.32 -18.02 41.45
N ARG A 11 8.59 -16.98 40.67
CA ARG A 11 8.89 -17.09 39.25
C ARG A 11 10.38 -17.44 39.06
N PRO A 12 10.70 -18.71 38.74
CA PRO A 12 12.09 -19.07 38.55
C PRO A 12 12.67 -18.40 37.29
N ILE A 13 13.96 -18.12 37.34
CA ILE A 13 14.72 -17.71 36.15
C ILE A 13 15.02 -19.00 35.38
N THR A 14 14.51 -19.09 34.16
CA THR A 14 14.77 -20.24 33.29
C THR A 14 15.72 -19.84 32.16
N LEU A 15 16.60 -20.75 31.80
CA LEU A 15 17.41 -20.66 30.59
C LEU A 15 16.57 -21.22 29.43
N THR A 16 16.52 -20.49 28.35
CA THR A 16 16.02 -21.01 27.07
C THR A 16 17.16 -21.68 26.34
N THR A 17 16.87 -22.70 25.56
CA THR A 17 17.85 -23.29 24.65
C THR A 17 18.48 -22.19 23.79
N PRO A 18 19.82 -22.09 23.69
CA PRO A 18 20.45 -21.14 22.80
C PRO A 18 19.94 -21.33 21.38
N GLY A 19 19.70 -20.22 20.66
CA GLY A 19 19.36 -20.29 19.24
C GLY A 19 20.52 -20.89 18.45
N MET A 20 20.21 -21.65 17.42
CA MET A 20 21.22 -22.17 16.49
C MET A 20 21.81 -21.01 15.67
N VAL A 21 23.09 -21.04 15.42
CA VAL A 21 23.82 -20.11 14.55
C VAL A 21 24.40 -20.90 13.39
N SER A 22 24.26 -20.40 12.16
CA SER A 22 24.88 -21.01 11.00
C SER A 22 26.41 -20.95 11.10
N SER A 23 27.10 -22.03 10.74
CA SER A 23 28.57 -22.07 10.65
C SER A 23 29.11 -21.13 9.57
N ASP A 24 28.30 -20.82 8.55
CA ASP A 24 28.67 -20.05 7.38
C ASP A 24 28.22 -18.58 7.49
N PHE A 25 27.93 -18.13 8.70
CA PHE A 25 27.52 -16.77 8.95
C PHE A 25 28.63 -15.77 8.58
N THR A 26 28.32 -14.87 7.65
CA THR A 26 29.26 -13.85 7.17
C THR A 26 28.59 -12.50 6.93
N TRP A 27 29.38 -11.51 6.57
CA TRP A 27 28.91 -10.18 6.27
C TRP A 27 28.22 -10.12 4.90
N GLU A 28 27.21 -9.26 4.81
CA GLU A 28 26.60 -8.87 3.53
C GLU A 28 27.60 -8.02 2.72
N VAL A 29 27.61 -8.21 1.41
CA VAL A 29 28.43 -7.43 0.49
C VAL A 29 27.54 -6.58 -0.42
N ALA A 30 27.69 -5.26 -0.35
CA ALA A 30 27.03 -4.32 -1.25
C ALA A 30 28.01 -3.84 -2.31
N LYS A 31 27.67 -4.06 -3.58
CA LYS A 31 28.41 -3.60 -4.77
C LYS A 31 27.53 -2.58 -5.49
N THR A 32 28.00 -1.33 -5.60
CA THR A 32 27.27 -0.26 -6.27
C THR A 32 28.03 0.21 -7.51
N LEU A 33 27.31 0.32 -8.62
CA LEU A 33 27.72 1.07 -9.80
C LEU A 33 26.82 2.31 -9.84
N ASP A 34 27.44 3.48 -9.97
CA ASP A 34 26.79 4.77 -10.03
C ASP A 34 27.36 5.58 -11.19
N VAL A 35 26.49 6.18 -11.98
CA VAL A 35 26.87 7.03 -13.13
C VAL A 35 25.97 8.24 -13.14
N GLY A 36 26.54 9.41 -12.97
CA GLY A 36 25.80 10.65 -12.93
C GLY A 36 26.50 11.80 -13.61
N PHE A 37 25.80 12.91 -13.72
CA PHE A 37 26.37 14.16 -14.18
C PHE A 37 25.72 15.36 -13.48
N ASP A 38 26.52 16.40 -13.27
CA ASP A 38 26.10 17.70 -12.79
C ASP A 38 26.22 18.74 -13.89
N LEU A 39 25.16 19.53 -14.04
CA LEU A 39 25.10 20.62 -15.00
C LEU A 39 24.79 21.94 -14.31
N SER A 40 25.56 22.97 -14.58
CA SER A 40 25.28 24.32 -14.11
C SER A 40 25.40 25.29 -15.29
N VAL A 41 24.30 25.92 -15.67
CA VAL A 41 24.20 26.78 -16.86
C VAL A 41 23.46 28.07 -16.55
N LEU A 42 23.44 28.96 -17.54
CA LEU A 42 22.75 30.26 -17.46
C LEU A 42 23.22 31.12 -16.27
N ASN A 43 24.52 31.25 -16.09
CA ASN A 43 25.15 31.92 -14.95
C ASN A 43 24.68 31.35 -13.59
N ASN A 44 24.66 30.03 -13.46
CA ASN A 44 24.22 29.31 -12.26
C ASN A 44 22.73 29.50 -11.90
N ARG A 45 21.91 29.96 -12.83
CA ARG A 45 20.45 30.05 -12.61
C ARG A 45 19.80 28.67 -12.64
N LEU A 46 20.23 27.78 -13.57
CA LEU A 46 19.80 26.41 -13.65
C LEU A 46 20.92 25.50 -13.21
N GLN A 47 20.61 24.66 -12.24
CA GLN A 47 21.46 23.54 -11.82
C GLN A 47 20.64 22.26 -11.97
N ALA A 48 21.24 21.23 -12.58
CA ALA A 48 20.62 19.94 -12.77
C ALA A 48 21.63 18.84 -12.40
N THR A 49 21.19 17.87 -11.65
CA THR A 49 21.92 16.65 -11.32
C THR A 49 21.11 15.47 -11.80
N PHE A 50 21.74 14.51 -12.41
CA PHE A 50 21.15 13.22 -12.77
C PHE A 50 22.09 12.11 -12.37
N ASP A 51 21.54 11.09 -11.68
CA ASP A 51 22.26 9.89 -11.28
C ASP A 51 21.46 8.65 -11.68
N TRP A 52 22.16 7.65 -12.19
CA TRP A 52 21.65 6.31 -12.38
C TRP A 52 22.53 5.34 -11.61
N TYR A 53 21.92 4.44 -10.86
CA TYR A 53 22.66 3.49 -10.05
C TYR A 53 22.11 2.07 -10.13
N GLN A 54 23.01 1.11 -9.93
CA GLN A 54 22.66 -0.28 -9.65
C GLN A 54 23.44 -0.74 -8.41
N ARG A 55 22.72 -1.19 -7.40
CA ARG A 55 23.26 -1.78 -6.19
C ARG A 55 22.89 -3.25 -6.10
N ASN A 56 23.88 -4.13 -6.06
CA ASN A 56 23.71 -5.56 -5.78
C ASN A 56 24.11 -5.80 -4.32
N THR A 57 23.22 -6.39 -3.53
CA THR A 57 23.50 -6.82 -2.15
C THR A 57 23.49 -8.34 -2.14
N GLU A 58 24.63 -8.92 -1.79
CA GLU A 58 24.87 -10.37 -1.80
C GLU A 58 25.05 -10.88 -0.37
N GLY A 59 24.61 -12.12 -0.11
CA GLY A 59 24.79 -12.75 1.18
C GLY A 59 23.91 -12.16 2.29
N MET A 60 22.72 -11.65 1.96
CA MET A 60 21.77 -11.17 2.96
C MET A 60 21.27 -12.31 3.83
N LEU A 61 21.00 -11.99 5.10
CA LEU A 61 20.45 -12.94 6.05
C LEU A 61 18.96 -13.20 5.77
N ALA A 62 18.68 -14.42 5.34
CA ALA A 62 17.33 -14.95 5.17
C ALA A 62 17.04 -16.03 6.22
N PRO A 63 15.75 -16.36 6.47
CA PRO A 63 15.40 -17.55 7.22
C PRO A 63 16.06 -18.78 6.56
N GLY A 64 16.62 -19.67 7.38
CA GLY A 64 17.07 -20.98 6.89
C GLY A 64 15.88 -21.88 6.57
N ARG A 65 16.11 -22.99 5.87
CA ARG A 65 15.07 -24.00 5.65
C ARG A 65 14.56 -24.55 6.97
N ASP A 66 13.26 -24.77 7.03
CA ASP A 66 12.65 -25.37 8.20
C ASP A 66 13.32 -26.71 8.52
N LEU A 67 13.70 -26.86 9.77
CA LEU A 67 14.24 -28.12 10.27
C LEU A 67 13.11 -29.09 10.57
N ALA A 68 13.41 -30.38 10.48
CA ALA A 68 12.46 -31.39 10.94
C ALA A 68 12.07 -31.13 12.40
N ALA A 69 10.82 -31.41 12.75
CA ALA A 69 10.28 -31.13 14.10
C ALA A 69 11.10 -31.80 15.23
N GLU A 70 11.77 -32.90 14.92
CA GLU A 70 12.66 -33.62 15.82
C GLU A 70 13.91 -32.83 16.23
N ALA A 71 14.29 -31.81 15.47
CA ALA A 71 15.42 -30.96 15.82
C ALA A 71 15.16 -30.09 17.07
N GLY A 72 13.88 -29.90 17.43
CA GLY A 72 13.47 -29.16 18.62
C GLY A 72 13.95 -27.69 18.66
N ALA A 73 14.40 -27.14 17.53
CA ALA A 73 14.91 -25.77 17.40
C ALA A 73 14.48 -25.16 16.05
N SER A 74 14.37 -23.84 16.02
CA SER A 74 14.15 -23.12 14.76
C SER A 74 15.42 -23.08 13.93
N ALA A 75 15.28 -23.12 12.62
CA ALA A 75 16.40 -23.00 11.70
C ALA A 75 17.19 -21.68 11.93
N PRO A 76 18.53 -21.72 11.91
CA PRO A 76 19.33 -20.52 11.99
C PRO A 76 19.15 -19.68 10.72
N ARG A 77 19.32 -18.35 10.83
CA ARG A 77 19.45 -17.50 9.65
C ARG A 77 20.72 -17.81 8.90
N GLN A 78 20.65 -17.72 7.58
CA GLN A 78 21.77 -18.03 6.67
C GLN A 78 21.95 -16.87 5.68
N ASN A 79 23.14 -16.73 5.13
CA ASN A 79 23.44 -15.78 4.05
C ASN A 79 22.92 -16.32 2.70
N ALA A 80 21.61 -16.45 2.57
CA ALA A 80 20.94 -17.18 1.50
C ALA A 80 20.16 -16.30 0.51
N ALA A 81 20.12 -14.99 0.73
CA ALA A 81 19.37 -14.08 -0.13
C ALA A 81 20.30 -13.05 -0.80
N ASN A 82 20.00 -12.70 -2.05
CA ASN A 82 20.61 -11.60 -2.77
C ASN A 82 19.51 -10.74 -3.39
N LEU A 83 19.78 -9.44 -3.51
CA LEU A 83 18.90 -8.52 -4.22
C LEU A 83 19.67 -7.54 -5.09
N ARG A 84 18.97 -6.99 -6.06
CA ARG A 84 19.46 -5.96 -6.94
C ARG A 84 18.47 -4.80 -6.96
N ASN A 85 18.95 -3.62 -6.58
CA ASN A 85 18.23 -2.37 -6.72
C ASN A 85 18.79 -1.60 -7.91
N ARG A 86 17.91 -1.10 -8.79
CA ARG A 86 18.23 -0.18 -9.88
C ARG A 86 17.35 1.04 -9.76
N GLY A 87 17.96 2.19 -9.88
CA GLY A 87 17.21 3.44 -9.79
C GLY A 87 17.89 4.57 -10.55
N TRP A 88 17.16 5.68 -10.60
CA TRP A 88 17.64 6.94 -11.14
C TRP A 88 17.06 8.10 -10.33
N GLU A 89 17.78 9.21 -10.29
CA GLU A 89 17.43 10.41 -9.55
C GLU A 89 17.69 11.63 -10.42
N ILE A 90 16.77 12.60 -10.37
CA ILE A 90 16.88 13.89 -11.04
C ILE A 90 16.65 14.97 -10.00
N THR A 91 17.55 15.94 -9.93
CA THR A 91 17.38 17.16 -9.16
C THR A 91 17.54 18.37 -10.06
N LEU A 92 16.56 19.28 -10.03
CA LEU A 92 16.56 20.53 -10.78
C LEU A 92 16.39 21.70 -9.83
N ASN A 93 17.27 22.69 -9.93
CA ASN A 93 17.15 23.93 -9.17
C ASN A 93 17.23 25.11 -10.11
N TRP A 94 16.24 25.97 -10.04
CA TRP A 94 16.19 27.24 -10.74
C TRP A 94 16.11 28.38 -9.76
N ARG A 95 16.90 29.43 -9.97
CA ARG A 95 16.80 30.70 -9.23
C ARG A 95 17.07 31.88 -10.15
N ASP A 96 16.25 32.90 -10.01
CA ASP A 96 16.42 34.12 -10.78
C ASP A 96 15.77 35.30 -10.08
N ASN A 97 16.08 36.51 -10.57
CA ASN A 97 15.48 37.76 -10.13
C ASN A 97 15.01 38.57 -11.36
N ILE A 98 13.79 39.10 -11.26
CA ILE A 98 13.20 39.98 -12.26
C ILE A 98 12.76 41.26 -11.55
N GLY A 99 13.55 42.32 -11.68
CA GLY A 99 13.34 43.56 -10.90
C GLY A 99 13.40 43.26 -9.39
N ASP A 100 12.35 43.62 -8.67
CA ASP A 100 12.26 43.43 -7.21
C ASP A 100 11.80 41.99 -6.83
N TRP A 101 11.47 41.16 -7.80
CA TRP A 101 11.01 39.78 -7.58
C TRP A 101 12.18 38.82 -7.65
N GLY A 102 12.41 38.10 -6.55
CA GLY A 102 13.28 36.92 -6.53
C GLY A 102 12.44 35.67 -6.49
N TYR A 103 12.80 34.66 -7.27
CA TYR A 103 12.11 33.36 -7.25
C TYR A 103 13.07 32.21 -7.35
N ARG A 104 12.67 31.10 -6.74
CA ARG A 104 13.41 29.83 -6.75
C ARG A 104 12.43 28.66 -6.91
N VAL A 105 12.84 27.69 -7.71
CA VAL A 105 12.12 26.44 -7.90
C VAL A 105 13.13 25.33 -7.76
N GLY A 106 12.94 24.46 -6.78
CA GLY A 106 13.66 23.20 -6.64
C GLY A 106 12.70 22.04 -6.94
N PHE A 107 13.14 21.05 -7.68
CA PHE A 107 12.39 19.85 -7.98
C PHE A 107 13.32 18.64 -7.91
N ASN A 108 12.87 17.59 -7.26
CA ASN A 108 13.54 16.29 -7.28
C ASN A 108 12.52 15.20 -7.62
N LEU A 109 12.97 14.24 -8.39
CA LEU A 109 12.21 13.05 -8.78
C LEU A 109 13.14 11.86 -8.79
N TYR A 110 12.71 10.76 -8.19
CA TYR A 110 13.46 9.51 -8.24
C TYR A 110 12.53 8.31 -8.34
N ASP A 111 13.07 7.24 -8.92
CA ASP A 111 12.41 5.94 -8.98
C ASP A 111 13.42 4.81 -8.87
N SER A 112 13.02 3.72 -8.24
CA SER A 112 13.85 2.53 -8.14
C SER A 112 13.03 1.25 -8.08
N HIS A 113 13.62 0.18 -8.64
CA HIS A 113 13.06 -1.15 -8.66
C HIS A 113 14.02 -2.13 -7.97
N THR A 114 13.51 -2.91 -7.06
CA THR A 114 14.29 -3.88 -6.29
C THR A 114 13.83 -5.30 -6.61
N TYR A 115 14.74 -6.12 -7.10
CA TYR A 115 14.48 -7.51 -7.49
C TYR A 115 15.24 -8.47 -6.60
N ILE A 116 14.60 -9.56 -6.23
CA ILE A 116 15.25 -10.70 -5.59
C ILE A 116 16.04 -11.46 -6.66
N THR A 117 17.37 -11.57 -6.49
CA THR A 117 18.23 -12.28 -7.45
C THR A 117 18.66 -13.66 -6.96
N LYS A 118 18.44 -13.95 -5.69
CA LYS A 118 18.60 -15.28 -5.09
C LYS A 118 17.74 -15.38 -3.83
N TYR A 119 17.01 -16.47 -3.67
CA TYR A 119 16.27 -16.81 -2.46
C TYR A 119 16.03 -18.33 -2.42
N ASP A 120 15.95 -18.91 -1.22
CA ASP A 120 15.75 -20.35 -1.05
C ASP A 120 14.24 -20.71 -1.14
N ASN A 121 13.70 -20.48 -2.33
CA ASN A 121 12.36 -20.86 -2.76
C ASN A 121 12.42 -21.36 -4.20
N PRO A 122 12.93 -22.59 -4.42
CA PRO A 122 13.20 -23.09 -5.77
C PRO A 122 11.94 -23.30 -6.61
N ASN A 123 10.80 -23.55 -5.99
CA ASN A 123 9.52 -23.71 -6.66
C ASN A 123 8.77 -22.37 -6.87
N LYS A 124 9.34 -21.26 -6.40
CA LYS A 124 8.71 -19.93 -6.42
C LYS A 124 7.31 -19.94 -5.80
N ASP A 125 7.14 -20.67 -4.69
CA ASP A 125 5.88 -20.77 -3.97
C ASP A 125 5.45 -19.39 -3.46
N LEU A 126 4.23 -18.99 -3.81
CA LEU A 126 3.64 -17.71 -3.43
C LEU A 126 3.16 -17.68 -1.96
N ALA A 127 3.19 -18.80 -1.26
CA ALA A 127 2.96 -18.82 0.19
C ALA A 127 4.21 -18.40 0.98
N MET A 128 5.39 -18.37 0.34
CA MET A 128 6.63 -17.86 0.92
C MET A 128 6.76 -16.36 0.66
N ASP A 129 7.52 -15.66 1.51
CA ASP A 129 7.67 -14.21 1.43
C ASP A 129 8.31 -13.73 0.12
N TYR A 130 9.29 -14.50 -0.40
CA TYR A 130 10.09 -14.10 -1.56
C TYR A 130 10.41 -15.29 -2.48
N TYR A 131 10.66 -14.98 -3.76
CA TYR A 131 11.18 -15.93 -4.74
C TYR A 131 12.16 -15.24 -5.71
N GLU A 132 13.00 -16.01 -6.37
CA GLU A 132 13.95 -15.47 -7.35
C GLU A 132 13.22 -14.90 -8.58
N GLY A 133 13.55 -13.65 -8.93
CA GLY A 133 12.92 -12.87 -9.98
C GLY A 133 11.80 -11.94 -9.50
N MET A 134 11.34 -12.09 -8.26
CA MET A 134 10.29 -11.23 -7.67
C MET A 134 10.77 -9.77 -7.60
N GLU A 135 9.91 -8.85 -8.01
CA GLU A 135 10.05 -7.45 -7.65
C GLU A 135 9.47 -7.21 -6.25
N ILE A 136 10.25 -6.59 -5.37
CA ILE A 136 9.76 -6.30 -4.01
C ILE A 136 8.57 -5.38 -4.09
N GLY A 137 7.51 -5.78 -3.40
CA GLY A 137 6.26 -5.03 -3.36
C GLY A 137 5.17 -5.56 -4.28
N GLU A 138 5.43 -6.58 -5.10
CA GLU A 138 4.40 -7.23 -5.92
C GLU A 138 3.18 -7.63 -5.09
N ILE A 139 2.00 -7.34 -5.64
CA ILE A 139 0.72 -7.74 -5.08
C ILE A 139 0.08 -8.73 -6.06
N TRP A 140 0.10 -10.01 -5.68
CA TRP A 140 -0.58 -11.07 -6.42
C TRP A 140 -2.06 -11.10 -6.07
N GLY A 141 -2.93 -11.12 -7.07
CA GLY A 141 -4.37 -11.13 -6.85
C GLY A 141 -5.18 -11.50 -8.07
N TYR A 142 -6.48 -11.59 -7.85
CA TYR A 142 -7.47 -11.90 -8.88
C TYR A 142 -7.94 -10.65 -9.60
N VAL A 143 -8.31 -10.79 -10.86
CA VAL A 143 -8.99 -9.73 -11.61
C VAL A 143 -10.49 -9.87 -11.39
N THR A 144 -11.12 -8.85 -10.82
CA THR A 144 -12.56 -8.85 -10.57
C THR A 144 -13.36 -8.70 -11.85
N ASP A 145 -14.40 -9.52 -12.02
CA ASP A 145 -15.36 -9.49 -13.12
C ASP A 145 -16.77 -9.09 -12.61
N GLY A 146 -16.83 -8.16 -11.68
CA GLY A 146 -18.08 -7.72 -11.05
C GLY A 146 -18.61 -8.66 -9.98
N PHE A 147 -19.93 -8.84 -9.97
CA PHE A 147 -20.65 -9.65 -8.98
C PHE A 147 -21.44 -10.75 -9.67
N TYR A 148 -21.63 -11.87 -8.97
CA TYR A 148 -22.66 -12.81 -9.36
C TYR A 148 -24.03 -12.12 -9.21
N THR A 149 -24.81 -12.17 -10.28
CA THR A 149 -26.19 -11.68 -10.33
C THR A 149 -27.17 -12.83 -10.24
N ILE A 150 -28.44 -12.56 -10.02
CA ILE A 150 -29.48 -13.62 -10.04
C ILE A 150 -29.54 -14.36 -11.38
N GLU A 151 -29.13 -13.69 -12.46
CA GLU A 151 -29.16 -14.23 -13.81
C GLU A 151 -28.09 -15.31 -14.05
N ASP A 152 -27.04 -15.36 -13.21
CA ASP A 152 -26.00 -16.39 -13.25
C ASP A 152 -26.50 -17.74 -12.69
N PHE A 153 -27.67 -17.78 -12.06
CA PHE A 153 -28.18 -18.97 -11.37
C PHE A 153 -29.40 -19.57 -12.06
N ILE A 154 -29.58 -20.89 -11.85
CA ILE A 154 -30.75 -21.63 -12.32
C ILE A 154 -31.86 -21.43 -11.31
N PRO A 155 -33.05 -20.93 -11.68
CA PRO A 155 -34.19 -20.86 -10.78
C PRO A 155 -34.57 -22.28 -10.32
N SER A 156 -34.87 -22.46 -9.05
CA SER A 156 -35.42 -23.71 -8.56
C SER A 156 -36.86 -23.86 -9.05
N SER A 157 -37.44 -25.07 -8.97
CA SER A 157 -38.86 -25.33 -9.26
C SER A 157 -39.80 -24.49 -8.41
N GLU A 158 -39.33 -23.96 -7.25
CA GLU A 158 -40.07 -23.09 -6.31
C GLU A 158 -39.71 -21.60 -6.52
N GLY A 159 -39.13 -21.22 -7.65
CA GLY A 159 -38.69 -19.87 -7.95
C GLY A 159 -37.30 -19.57 -7.40
N VAL A 160 -37.02 -18.29 -7.07
CA VAL A 160 -35.69 -17.82 -6.65
C VAL A 160 -35.37 -18.16 -5.19
N LYS A 161 -36.32 -18.73 -4.44
CA LYS A 161 -36.16 -19.11 -3.02
C LYS A 161 -35.27 -20.34 -2.76
N GLY A 162 -34.69 -20.96 -3.76
CA GLY A 162 -33.81 -22.14 -3.61
C GLY A 162 -32.61 -21.96 -2.67
N TRP A 163 -32.27 -20.73 -2.29
CA TRP A 163 -31.19 -20.49 -1.33
C TRP A 163 -31.60 -20.76 0.15
N GLN A 164 -32.89 -20.77 0.47
CA GLN A 164 -33.33 -21.12 1.82
C GLN A 164 -32.98 -22.56 2.18
N ASP A 165 -32.84 -23.42 1.15
CA ASP A 165 -32.34 -24.78 1.28
C ASP A 165 -30.79 -24.86 1.11
N GLY A 166 -30.10 -23.73 0.96
CA GLY A 166 -28.65 -23.61 1.00
C GLY A 166 -27.91 -23.82 -0.31
N VAL A 167 -28.58 -24.06 -1.43
CA VAL A 167 -27.90 -24.37 -2.69
C VAL A 167 -28.35 -23.44 -3.82
N TRP A 168 -27.47 -22.51 -4.21
CA TRP A 168 -27.57 -21.74 -5.44
C TRP A 168 -26.85 -22.50 -6.56
N ASN A 169 -27.58 -22.99 -7.55
CA ASN A 169 -26.99 -23.70 -8.69
C ASN A 169 -26.66 -22.70 -9.79
N LEU A 170 -25.39 -22.64 -10.19
CA LEU A 170 -24.95 -21.83 -11.29
C LEU A 170 -25.42 -22.41 -12.63
N LYS A 171 -25.66 -21.55 -13.60
CA LYS A 171 -25.88 -21.93 -15.00
C LYS A 171 -24.60 -22.51 -15.58
N GLU A 172 -24.75 -23.35 -16.60
CA GLU A 172 -23.63 -23.88 -17.38
C GLU A 172 -22.83 -22.71 -18.02
N GLY A 173 -21.50 -22.81 -18.00
CA GLY A 173 -20.60 -21.79 -18.53
C GLY A 173 -20.33 -20.61 -17.60
N VAL A 174 -21.03 -20.49 -16.47
CA VAL A 174 -20.71 -19.46 -15.48
C VAL A 174 -19.48 -19.89 -14.67
N THR A 175 -18.51 -18.99 -14.59
CA THR A 175 -17.25 -19.23 -13.86
C THR A 175 -17.51 -19.52 -12.38
N THR A 176 -16.96 -20.61 -11.89
CA THR A 176 -17.03 -21.01 -10.47
C THR A 176 -15.76 -20.63 -9.73
N ILE A 177 -15.76 -20.70 -8.42
CA ILE A 177 -14.59 -20.50 -7.57
C ILE A 177 -14.33 -21.79 -6.82
N GLN A 178 -13.12 -22.32 -6.90
CA GLN A 178 -12.75 -23.56 -6.24
C GLN A 178 -13.05 -23.51 -4.72
N GLY A 179 -13.83 -24.49 -4.26
CA GLY A 179 -14.20 -24.61 -2.84
C GLY A 179 -15.20 -23.57 -2.33
N VAL A 180 -15.89 -22.86 -3.23
CA VAL A 180 -16.86 -21.83 -2.88
C VAL A 180 -18.19 -22.13 -3.59
N SER A 181 -19.30 -22.00 -2.85
CA SER A 181 -20.65 -21.96 -3.42
C SER A 181 -21.10 -20.49 -3.51
N PRO A 182 -20.94 -19.85 -4.68
CA PRO A 182 -21.23 -18.42 -4.81
C PRO A 182 -22.72 -18.15 -4.69
N ARG A 183 -23.04 -16.91 -4.37
CA ARG A 183 -24.42 -16.40 -4.20
C ARG A 183 -24.52 -15.06 -4.91
N PRO A 184 -25.72 -14.59 -5.25
CA PRO A 184 -25.91 -13.24 -5.77
C PRO A 184 -25.30 -12.19 -4.82
N GLY A 185 -24.42 -11.34 -5.38
CA GLY A 185 -23.66 -10.34 -4.64
C GLY A 185 -22.28 -10.76 -4.16
N ASP A 186 -21.86 -12.01 -4.41
CA ASP A 186 -20.48 -12.43 -4.28
C ASP A 186 -19.65 -11.96 -5.48
N HIS A 187 -18.33 -11.79 -5.29
CA HIS A 187 -17.45 -11.42 -6.38
C HIS A 187 -17.26 -12.54 -7.38
N LYS A 188 -17.36 -12.16 -8.65
CA LYS A 188 -16.94 -12.93 -9.80
C LYS A 188 -15.54 -12.51 -10.22
N PHE A 189 -14.71 -13.46 -10.66
CA PHE A 189 -13.35 -13.20 -11.10
C PHE A 189 -13.19 -13.63 -12.55
N VAL A 190 -12.28 -12.97 -13.26
CA VAL A 190 -11.89 -13.34 -14.61
C VAL A 190 -11.11 -14.65 -14.55
N ASN A 191 -11.53 -15.64 -15.31
CA ASN A 191 -10.74 -16.83 -15.56
C ASN A 191 -9.60 -16.45 -16.52
N LEU A 192 -8.39 -16.36 -15.96
CA LEU A 192 -7.18 -16.00 -16.72
C LEU A 192 -6.53 -17.21 -17.38
N ARG A 193 -6.90 -18.39 -16.92
CA ARG A 193 -6.29 -19.64 -17.36
C ARG A 193 -7.34 -20.74 -17.46
N ASP A 194 -7.87 -20.88 -18.66
CA ASP A 194 -8.88 -21.89 -18.99
C ASP A 194 -8.19 -23.11 -19.61
N ASP A 195 -7.77 -24.03 -18.76
CA ASP A 195 -7.17 -25.31 -19.16
C ASP A 195 -8.15 -26.48 -18.96
N GLU A 196 -7.79 -27.67 -19.45
CA GLU A 196 -8.64 -28.87 -19.38
C GLU A 196 -9.11 -29.23 -17.96
N ASN A 197 -8.36 -28.82 -16.93
CA ASN A 197 -8.65 -29.12 -15.52
C ASN A 197 -9.41 -27.98 -14.82
N SER A 198 -9.41 -26.79 -15.41
CA SER A 198 -9.96 -25.56 -14.81
C SER A 198 -10.97 -24.83 -15.70
N VAL A 199 -11.61 -25.53 -16.64
CA VAL A 199 -12.66 -24.95 -17.49
C VAL A 199 -13.73 -24.27 -16.63
N ASN A 200 -13.96 -22.98 -16.85
CA ASN A 200 -14.89 -22.16 -16.07
C ASN A 200 -14.69 -22.23 -14.54
N ARG A 201 -13.45 -22.45 -14.08
CA ARG A 201 -13.17 -22.52 -12.63
C ARG A 201 -11.96 -21.67 -12.24
N ILE A 202 -12.17 -20.79 -11.31
CA ILE A 202 -11.11 -19.99 -10.68
C ILE A 202 -10.37 -20.84 -9.66
N ASP A 203 -9.05 -20.95 -9.81
CA ASP A 203 -8.20 -21.69 -8.89
C ASP A 203 -6.87 -20.97 -8.59
N THR A 204 -5.99 -21.62 -7.86
CA THR A 204 -4.67 -21.12 -7.47
C THR A 204 -3.53 -21.79 -8.24
N GLY A 205 -3.85 -22.68 -9.19
CA GLY A 205 -2.84 -23.54 -9.82
C GLY A 205 -2.01 -24.29 -8.76
N ASP A 206 -0.71 -24.35 -8.98
CA ASP A 206 0.24 -24.93 -8.01
C ASP A 206 0.63 -23.95 -6.90
N ASN A 207 0.02 -22.77 -6.87
CA ASN A 207 0.35 -21.66 -5.96
C ASN A 207 1.80 -21.16 -6.10
N THR A 208 2.36 -21.24 -7.30
CA THR A 208 3.71 -20.76 -7.63
C THR A 208 3.67 -19.57 -8.59
N ALA A 209 4.76 -18.81 -8.67
CA ALA A 209 4.84 -17.71 -9.63
C ALA A 209 4.84 -18.21 -11.09
N ASP A 210 5.29 -19.43 -11.33
CA ASP A 210 5.29 -20.06 -12.67
C ASP A 210 3.93 -20.69 -13.02
N ASN A 211 3.12 -21.07 -12.01
CA ASN A 211 1.75 -21.57 -12.14
C ASN A 211 0.84 -20.97 -11.05
N PRO A 212 0.46 -19.68 -11.16
CA PRO A 212 -0.34 -18.99 -10.15
C PRO A 212 -1.86 -19.24 -10.24
N GLY A 213 -2.31 -20.10 -11.16
CA GLY A 213 -3.73 -20.22 -11.51
C GLY A 213 -4.27 -18.92 -12.12
N ASP A 214 -5.41 -18.46 -11.63
CA ASP A 214 -6.08 -17.25 -12.13
C ASP A 214 -5.60 -15.95 -11.46
N ARG A 215 -4.45 -15.99 -10.83
CA ARG A 215 -3.83 -14.79 -10.23
C ARG A 215 -2.75 -14.23 -11.14
N LYS A 216 -2.55 -12.93 -11.04
CA LYS A 216 -1.43 -12.21 -11.64
C LYS A 216 -0.96 -11.11 -10.69
N VAL A 217 0.18 -10.49 -10.98
CA VAL A 217 0.57 -9.26 -10.31
C VAL A 217 -0.40 -8.16 -10.72
N ILE A 218 -1.20 -7.68 -9.76
CA ILE A 218 -2.23 -6.65 -9.98
C ILE A 218 -1.78 -5.27 -9.54
N GLY A 219 -0.68 -5.17 -8.81
CA GLY A 219 -0.12 -3.92 -8.34
C GLY A 219 1.22 -4.10 -7.64
N ASN A 220 1.77 -2.99 -7.15
CA ASN A 220 3.00 -2.96 -6.37
C ASN A 220 2.86 -1.97 -5.21
N ASN A 221 3.21 -2.39 -3.99
CA ASN A 221 3.14 -1.56 -2.80
C ASN A 221 4.40 -0.71 -2.56
N ALA A 222 5.46 -0.91 -3.33
CA ALA A 222 6.59 -0.01 -3.34
C ALA A 222 6.20 1.36 -3.93
N ALA A 223 6.80 2.41 -3.40
CA ALA A 223 6.53 3.76 -3.90
C ALA A 223 7.41 4.04 -5.12
N HIS A 224 6.79 4.38 -6.24
CA HIS A 224 7.45 4.73 -7.49
C HIS A 224 7.21 6.19 -7.86
N PHE A 225 8.15 6.79 -8.60
CA PHE A 225 8.10 8.19 -9.01
C PHE A 225 7.89 9.11 -7.81
N GLN A 226 8.75 8.99 -6.80
CA GLN A 226 8.71 9.83 -5.63
C GLN A 226 9.28 11.19 -5.98
N PHE A 227 8.56 12.25 -5.65
CA PHE A 227 8.95 13.60 -6.00
C PHE A 227 8.76 14.60 -4.87
N GLY A 228 9.58 15.65 -4.91
CA GLY A 228 9.46 16.82 -4.07
C GLY A 228 9.62 18.09 -4.87
N ALA A 229 8.97 19.16 -4.44
CA ALA A 229 9.19 20.47 -5.01
C ALA A 229 9.23 21.54 -3.93
N ASN A 230 10.16 22.48 -4.07
CA ASN A 230 10.31 23.64 -3.22
C ASN A 230 10.17 24.88 -4.06
N LEU A 231 9.13 25.67 -3.81
CA LEU A 231 8.86 26.92 -4.48
C LEU A 231 9.11 28.07 -3.52
N GLY A 232 9.78 29.11 -3.95
CA GLY A 232 10.01 30.30 -3.15
C GLY A 232 9.90 31.54 -3.99
N VAL A 233 9.23 32.56 -3.44
CA VAL A 233 9.11 33.89 -4.03
C VAL A 233 9.37 34.93 -2.96
N ASN A 234 10.14 35.95 -3.28
CA ASN A 234 10.36 37.10 -2.42
C ASN A 234 10.16 38.40 -3.18
N TRP A 235 9.49 39.35 -2.54
CA TRP A 235 9.21 40.67 -3.11
C TRP A 235 9.05 41.72 -2.01
N LYS A 236 9.90 42.73 -1.99
CA LYS A 236 9.82 43.90 -1.08
C LYS A 236 9.54 43.53 0.39
N GLY A 237 10.27 42.54 0.91
CA GLY A 237 10.13 42.08 2.28
C GLY A 237 9.09 40.95 2.50
N VAL A 238 8.18 40.74 1.54
CA VAL A 238 7.28 39.54 1.57
C VAL A 238 8.04 38.33 1.04
N ASP A 239 7.95 37.21 1.72
CA ASP A 239 8.45 35.93 1.26
C ASP A 239 7.38 34.84 1.39
N LEU A 240 7.23 34.08 0.31
CA LEU A 240 6.38 32.90 0.27
C LEU A 240 7.24 31.66 -0.03
N SER A 241 7.06 30.62 0.74
CA SER A 241 7.70 29.32 0.50
C SER A 241 6.63 28.23 0.51
N VAL A 242 6.68 27.34 -0.48
CA VAL A 242 5.78 26.18 -0.58
C VAL A 242 6.61 24.94 -0.78
N MET A 243 6.34 23.91 0.02
CA MET A 243 6.95 22.59 -0.09
C MET A 243 5.89 21.57 -0.48
N LEU A 244 6.13 20.88 -1.58
CA LEU A 244 5.29 19.80 -2.11
C LEU A 244 6.04 18.47 -1.97
N GLN A 245 5.29 17.41 -1.75
CA GLN A 245 5.79 16.05 -1.73
C GLN A 245 4.73 15.12 -2.31
N GLY A 246 5.18 14.08 -3.01
CA GLY A 246 4.25 13.10 -3.54
C GLY A 246 4.90 11.80 -4.00
N THR A 247 4.04 10.86 -4.35
CA THR A 247 4.36 9.57 -4.95
C THR A 247 3.47 9.39 -6.16
N GLY A 248 4.06 9.18 -7.34
CA GLY A 248 3.33 9.09 -8.59
C GLY A 248 2.61 7.75 -8.80
N LYS A 249 3.15 6.66 -8.21
CA LYS A 249 2.53 5.34 -8.30
C LYS A 249 2.80 4.53 -7.04
N ARG A 250 1.77 3.99 -6.46
CA ARG A 250 1.80 3.06 -5.35
C ARG A 250 0.44 2.39 -5.21
N ASP A 251 0.43 1.08 -5.06
CA ASP A 251 -0.79 0.34 -4.79
C ASP A 251 -0.82 -0.12 -3.34
N TYR A 252 -2.00 -0.18 -2.75
CA TYR A 252 -2.17 -0.62 -1.37
C TYR A 252 -3.34 -1.58 -1.22
N TRP A 253 -3.06 -2.74 -0.65
CA TRP A 253 -4.08 -3.70 -0.23
C TRP A 253 -4.32 -3.58 1.27
N ALA A 254 -5.47 -3.05 1.68
CA ALA A 254 -5.85 -2.98 3.08
C ALA A 254 -6.51 -4.28 3.53
N SER A 255 -5.89 -4.92 4.52
CA SER A 255 -6.44 -6.12 5.17
C SER A 255 -7.14 -5.82 6.51
N ASP A 256 -7.14 -4.57 6.94
CA ASP A 256 -7.60 -4.13 8.25
C ASP A 256 -9.13 -3.90 8.33
N ASN A 257 -9.59 -3.66 9.56
CA ASN A 257 -11.00 -3.44 9.86
C ASN A 257 -11.56 -2.13 9.27
N LEU A 258 -10.73 -1.15 8.94
CA LEU A 258 -11.17 0.07 8.25
C LEU A 258 -11.78 -0.24 6.89
N ARG A 259 -11.14 -1.17 6.16
CA ARG A 259 -11.64 -1.62 4.87
C ARG A 259 -12.82 -2.57 5.01
N TRP A 260 -12.74 -3.48 6.00
CA TRP A 260 -13.64 -4.61 6.14
C TRP A 260 -14.49 -4.57 7.41
N GLY A 261 -14.63 -3.42 8.05
CA GLY A 261 -15.22 -3.25 9.39
C GLY A 261 -16.50 -4.00 9.64
N PHE A 262 -17.42 -4.02 8.69
CA PHE A 262 -18.61 -4.83 8.77
C PHE A 262 -18.36 -6.28 8.36
N GLY A 263 -18.85 -7.22 9.15
CA GLY A 263 -18.75 -8.64 8.84
C GLY A 263 -17.49 -9.34 9.39
N ASN A 264 -16.78 -8.73 10.32
CA ASN A 264 -15.72 -9.40 11.09
C ASN A 264 -16.23 -9.82 12.48
N ALA A 265 -17.38 -10.51 12.50
CA ALA A 265 -18.10 -10.90 13.72
C ALA A 265 -17.26 -11.74 14.72
N ALA A 266 -16.18 -12.35 14.27
CA ALA A 266 -15.32 -13.16 15.14
C ALA A 266 -14.47 -12.35 16.13
N THR A 267 -14.31 -11.05 15.97
CA THR A 267 -13.39 -10.22 16.79
C THR A 267 -14.08 -9.23 17.73
N GLY A 268 -15.40 -9.29 17.88
CA GLY A 268 -16.12 -8.40 18.81
C GLY A 268 -16.17 -6.92 18.44
N THR A 269 -15.46 -6.50 17.42
CA THR A 269 -15.46 -5.12 16.88
C THR A 269 -16.41 -4.93 15.71
N ALA A 270 -17.27 -5.89 15.48
CA ALA A 270 -18.00 -6.15 14.24
C ALA A 270 -19.28 -5.34 14.04
N GLY A 271 -19.52 -4.34 14.84
CA GLY A 271 -20.80 -3.59 14.82
C GLY A 271 -20.73 -2.22 14.17
N VAL A 272 -19.57 -1.79 13.64
CA VAL A 272 -19.42 -0.44 13.11
C VAL A 272 -19.35 -0.46 11.60
N ILE A 273 -20.29 0.22 10.96
CA ILE A 273 -20.26 0.53 9.52
C ILE A 273 -19.72 1.95 9.38
N PHE A 274 -18.65 2.13 8.63
CA PHE A 274 -18.16 3.45 8.29
C PHE A 274 -18.94 4.03 7.11
N LYS A 275 -19.04 5.35 7.07
CA LYS A 275 -19.59 6.05 5.90
C LYS A 275 -18.84 5.64 4.66
N GLY A 276 -19.54 5.20 3.63
CA GLY A 276 -18.96 4.63 2.40
C GLY A 276 -18.99 3.10 2.36
N GLN A 277 -19.17 2.41 3.50
CA GLN A 277 -19.46 0.98 3.55
C GLN A 277 -20.96 0.68 3.45
N GLU A 278 -21.79 1.70 3.43
CA GLU A 278 -23.25 1.62 3.25
C GLU A 278 -23.62 1.20 1.81
N ASP A 279 -22.73 1.44 0.85
CA ASP A 279 -22.90 1.07 -0.55
C ASP A 279 -22.41 -0.37 -0.77
N PHE A 280 -23.20 -1.32 -0.33
CA PHE A 280 -22.95 -2.76 -0.53
C PHE A 280 -24.06 -3.39 -1.38
N TRP A 281 -23.72 -4.52 -2.00
CA TRP A 281 -24.67 -5.26 -2.81
C TRP A 281 -25.84 -5.75 -1.94
N ARG A 282 -27.07 -5.42 -2.34
CA ARG A 282 -28.31 -5.88 -1.74
C ARG A 282 -29.38 -6.01 -2.81
N PRO A 283 -30.25 -7.02 -2.73
CA PRO A 283 -31.39 -7.12 -3.63
C PRO A 283 -32.41 -6.02 -3.34
N LYS A 284 -33.27 -5.70 -4.32
CA LYS A 284 -34.39 -4.78 -4.13
C LYS A 284 -35.38 -5.29 -3.07
N ASP A 285 -35.62 -6.59 -3.04
CA ASP A 285 -36.43 -7.28 -2.05
C ASP A 285 -35.86 -8.66 -1.74
N GLU A 286 -35.33 -8.83 -0.55
CA GLU A 286 -34.77 -10.11 -0.08
C GLU A 286 -35.83 -11.22 0.09
N ASN A 287 -37.08 -10.87 0.24
CA ASN A 287 -38.20 -11.81 0.43
C ASN A 287 -38.89 -12.17 -0.89
N ALA A 288 -38.52 -11.50 -1.98
CA ALA A 288 -39.13 -11.78 -3.27
C ALA A 288 -38.75 -13.18 -3.77
N ASN A 289 -39.73 -13.81 -4.40
CA ASN A 289 -39.54 -15.06 -5.15
C ASN A 289 -39.43 -14.83 -6.66
N THR A 290 -38.90 -13.68 -7.08
CA THR A 290 -38.83 -13.24 -8.47
C THR A 290 -37.44 -12.74 -8.80
N VAL A 291 -37.04 -12.90 -10.06
CA VAL A 291 -35.78 -12.35 -10.58
C VAL A 291 -35.71 -10.84 -10.40
N GLU A 292 -36.82 -10.12 -10.58
CA GLU A 292 -36.88 -8.66 -10.43
C GLU A 292 -36.57 -8.22 -8.99
N GLY A 293 -37.08 -8.93 -8.00
CA GLY A 293 -36.83 -8.64 -6.56
C GLY A 293 -35.34 -8.87 -6.21
N TRP A 294 -34.68 -9.81 -6.88
CA TRP A 294 -33.26 -10.11 -6.65
C TRP A 294 -32.29 -9.29 -7.52
N GLN A 295 -32.80 -8.41 -8.34
CA GLN A 295 -31.95 -7.41 -8.98
C GLN A 295 -31.33 -6.49 -7.92
N PRO A 296 -30.07 -6.08 -8.06
CA PRO A 296 -29.41 -5.22 -7.07
C PRO A 296 -30.08 -3.84 -7.03
N VAL A 297 -30.11 -3.24 -5.85
CA VAL A 297 -30.52 -1.84 -5.66
C VAL A 297 -29.55 -0.90 -6.38
N ASN A 298 -28.24 -1.17 -6.24
CA ASN A 298 -27.17 -0.53 -6.99
C ASN A 298 -26.49 -1.62 -7.86
N PRO A 299 -26.44 -1.51 -9.17
CA PRO A 299 -25.83 -2.52 -10.05
C PRO A 299 -24.31 -2.60 -9.89
N ASP A 300 -23.65 -1.54 -9.42
CA ASP A 300 -22.20 -1.51 -9.19
C ASP A 300 -21.88 -0.93 -7.79
N PRO A 301 -22.24 -1.62 -6.70
CA PRO A 301 -22.00 -1.16 -5.35
C PRO A 301 -20.52 -1.24 -4.98
N ALA A 302 -20.07 -0.39 -4.07
CA ALA A 302 -18.67 -0.38 -3.61
C ALA A 302 -18.25 -1.71 -2.97
N TYR A 303 -19.16 -2.41 -2.30
CA TYR A 303 -18.88 -3.64 -1.56
C TYR A 303 -19.78 -4.80 -2.00
N HIS A 304 -19.26 -6.02 -1.82
CA HIS A 304 -20.03 -7.25 -1.96
C HIS A 304 -21.15 -7.34 -0.92
N ARG A 305 -22.04 -8.31 -1.10
CA ARG A 305 -23.10 -8.58 -0.12
C ARG A 305 -22.49 -8.93 1.24
N TYR A 306 -23.00 -8.31 2.29
CA TYR A 306 -22.60 -8.63 3.66
C TYR A 306 -23.38 -9.82 4.18
N TYR A 307 -22.68 -10.76 4.77
CA TYR A 307 -23.24 -11.94 5.41
C TYR A 307 -23.03 -11.86 6.92
N GLY A 308 -24.05 -12.16 7.70
CA GLY A 308 -23.99 -12.17 9.17
C GLY A 308 -23.07 -13.26 9.73
N GLN A 309 -22.77 -14.28 8.93
CA GLN A 309 -21.81 -15.32 9.24
C GLN A 309 -20.74 -15.44 8.14
N GLN A 310 -19.68 -16.21 8.41
CA GLN A 310 -18.44 -16.26 7.60
C GLN A 310 -18.59 -16.86 6.18
N GLN A 311 -19.81 -17.12 5.70
CA GLN A 311 -20.01 -17.68 4.37
C GLN A 311 -19.47 -16.73 3.31
N ASN A 312 -18.63 -17.31 2.45
CA ASN A 312 -17.97 -16.62 1.32
C ASN A 312 -17.13 -15.37 1.67
N LYS A 313 -16.99 -15.05 2.97
CA LYS A 313 -16.16 -13.93 3.42
C LYS A 313 -14.74 -14.02 2.88
N ASN A 314 -14.11 -15.19 3.00
CA ASN A 314 -12.74 -15.38 2.55
C ASN A 314 -12.62 -15.29 1.03
N SER A 315 -13.64 -15.72 0.29
CA SER A 315 -13.68 -15.58 -1.16
C SER A 315 -13.80 -14.11 -1.58
N ASN A 316 -14.76 -13.39 -1.03
CA ASN A 316 -15.02 -11.99 -1.38
C ASN A 316 -13.89 -11.04 -0.97
N ARG A 317 -13.06 -11.42 0.00
CA ARG A 317 -11.93 -10.64 0.52
C ARG A 317 -10.56 -11.11 0.02
N ARG A 318 -10.53 -11.97 -0.98
CA ARG A 318 -9.29 -12.30 -1.69
C ARG A 318 -8.67 -11.04 -2.25
N VAL A 319 -7.34 -11.02 -2.31
CA VAL A 319 -6.62 -9.92 -2.97
C VAL A 319 -7.09 -9.81 -4.41
N GLN A 320 -7.60 -8.65 -4.80
CA GLN A 320 -8.28 -8.46 -6.08
C GLN A 320 -8.25 -7.01 -6.55
N THR A 321 -8.44 -6.80 -7.83
CA THR A 321 -8.36 -5.47 -8.46
C THR A 321 -9.40 -4.49 -7.94
N ARG A 322 -10.62 -4.93 -7.58
CA ARG A 322 -11.69 -4.03 -7.13
C ARG A 322 -11.37 -3.27 -5.84
N TYR A 323 -10.65 -3.91 -4.95
CA TYR A 323 -10.34 -3.32 -3.64
C TYR A 323 -8.88 -2.87 -3.51
N LEU A 324 -8.10 -3.03 -4.56
CA LEU A 324 -6.76 -2.47 -4.62
C LEU A 324 -6.87 -0.95 -4.67
N MET A 325 -6.23 -0.27 -3.74
CA MET A 325 -6.28 1.18 -3.63
C MET A 325 -5.09 1.80 -4.33
N ASN A 326 -5.34 2.87 -5.10
CA ASN A 326 -4.28 3.73 -5.60
C ASN A 326 -3.83 4.68 -4.48
N ALA A 327 -2.62 4.46 -3.97
CA ALA A 327 -2.00 5.26 -2.92
C ALA A 327 -1.05 6.34 -3.47
N ALA A 328 -1.14 6.66 -4.75
CA ALA A 328 -0.50 7.85 -5.31
C ALA A 328 -1.06 9.12 -4.66
N TYR A 329 -0.21 10.11 -4.45
CA TYR A 329 -0.64 11.36 -3.82
C TYR A 329 0.28 12.53 -4.15
N LEU A 330 -0.28 13.73 -4.00
CA LEU A 330 0.42 15.00 -3.88
C LEU A 330 0.00 15.68 -2.58
N ARG A 331 0.96 16.08 -1.75
CA ARG A 331 0.71 16.79 -0.49
C ARG A 331 1.42 18.11 -0.46
N ILE A 332 0.69 19.15 -0.06
CA ILE A 332 1.27 20.43 0.33
C ILE A 332 1.76 20.26 1.77
N LYS A 333 3.08 19.98 1.89
CA LYS A 333 3.71 19.68 3.19
C LYS A 333 3.87 20.93 4.05
N ASN A 334 4.24 22.02 3.43
CA ASN A 334 4.40 23.30 4.13
C ASN A 334 4.10 24.47 3.20
N ILE A 335 3.43 25.48 3.74
CA ILE A 335 3.33 26.82 3.17
C ILE A 335 3.73 27.79 4.26
N THR A 336 4.71 28.65 3.98
CA THR A 336 5.12 29.70 4.90
C THR A 336 5.06 31.04 4.18
N LEU A 337 4.31 31.97 4.75
CA LEU A 337 4.24 33.34 4.32
C LEU A 337 4.90 34.22 5.39
N GLY A 338 5.91 34.99 5.01
CA GLY A 338 6.65 35.88 5.89
C GLY A 338 6.64 37.32 5.42
N TYR A 339 6.84 38.20 6.35
CA TYR A 339 7.11 39.62 6.05
C TYR A 339 8.26 40.14 6.90
N THR A 340 9.29 40.64 6.26
CA THR A 340 10.44 41.30 6.88
C THR A 340 10.25 42.79 6.84
N PHE A 341 10.20 43.42 7.99
CA PHE A 341 9.98 44.85 8.09
C PHE A 341 11.18 45.64 7.55
N PRO A 342 10.92 46.82 6.92
CA PRO A 342 11.98 47.70 6.43
C PRO A 342 12.93 48.09 7.54
N LYS A 343 14.24 48.04 7.28
CA LYS A 343 15.28 48.36 8.24
C LYS A 343 15.09 49.74 8.90
N ASN A 344 14.61 50.72 8.14
CA ASN A 344 14.36 52.10 8.63
C ASN A 344 13.26 52.16 9.72
N TRP A 345 12.40 51.17 9.82
CA TRP A 345 11.37 51.11 10.86
C TRP A 345 11.90 50.46 12.12
N VAL A 346 12.57 49.33 11.95
CA VAL A 346 13.00 48.47 13.06
C VAL A 346 14.21 49.05 13.80
N SER A 347 15.09 49.78 13.11
CA SER A 347 16.24 50.44 13.73
C SER A 347 15.85 51.56 14.73
N LYS A 348 14.65 52.13 14.58
CA LYS A 348 14.14 53.12 15.54
C LYS A 348 13.85 52.55 16.92
N VAL A 349 13.66 51.27 17.02
CA VAL A 349 13.41 50.54 18.27
C VAL A 349 14.62 49.71 18.70
N GLY A 350 15.79 49.94 18.10
CA GLY A 350 17.04 49.26 18.48
C GLY A 350 17.19 47.85 17.96
N LEU A 351 16.38 47.45 16.96
CA LEU A 351 16.45 46.10 16.38
C LEU A 351 17.14 46.16 15.01
N ALA A 352 17.93 45.11 14.72
CA ALA A 352 18.58 44.97 13.43
C ALA A 352 17.65 44.38 12.37
N ASN A 353 16.77 43.47 12.76
CA ASN A 353 15.79 42.83 11.87
C ASN A 353 14.55 42.35 12.65
N VAL A 354 13.39 42.49 12.01
CA VAL A 354 12.10 41.91 12.49
C VAL A 354 11.41 41.22 11.33
N LYS A 355 11.08 39.95 11.52
CA LYS A 355 10.26 39.19 10.56
C LYS A 355 9.11 38.55 11.29
N VAL A 356 7.91 38.69 10.76
CA VAL A 356 6.71 37.94 11.18
C VAL A 356 6.41 36.88 10.13
N PHE A 357 5.90 35.73 10.54
CA PHE A 357 5.52 34.70 9.61
C PHE A 357 4.34 33.87 10.12
N CYS A 358 3.62 33.28 9.15
CA CYS A 358 2.61 32.25 9.36
C CYS A 358 3.02 31.03 8.55
N SER A 359 2.97 29.85 9.16
CA SER A 359 3.28 28.59 8.53
C SER A 359 2.14 27.61 8.70
N GLY A 360 1.81 26.90 7.63
CA GLY A 360 0.85 25.81 7.65
C GLY A 360 1.48 24.48 7.19
N GLU A 361 1.27 23.42 7.94
CA GLU A 361 1.82 22.09 7.64
C GLU A 361 0.70 21.10 7.31
N ASN A 362 0.97 20.21 6.34
CA ASN A 362 0.06 19.14 5.88
C ASN A 362 -1.34 19.67 5.52
N LEU A 363 -1.43 20.85 4.91
CA LEU A 363 -2.69 21.56 4.69
C LEU A 363 -3.63 20.81 3.74
N PHE A 364 -3.09 20.30 2.64
CA PHE A 364 -3.88 19.62 1.60
C PHE A 364 -3.18 18.37 1.12
N THR A 365 -3.96 17.31 0.93
CA THR A 365 -3.52 16.03 0.32
C THR A 365 -4.50 15.69 -0.78
N PHE A 366 -3.97 15.48 -1.99
CA PHE A 366 -4.72 15.04 -3.16
C PHE A 366 -4.38 13.56 -3.37
N THR A 367 -5.36 12.68 -3.32
CA THR A 367 -5.21 11.22 -3.44
C THR A 367 -6.56 10.58 -3.76
N ASP A 368 -6.52 9.44 -4.42
CA ASP A 368 -7.69 8.60 -4.69
C ASP A 368 -8.03 7.65 -3.53
N MET A 369 -7.21 7.64 -2.48
CA MET A 369 -7.49 6.78 -1.32
C MET A 369 -8.79 7.18 -0.63
N PRO A 370 -9.57 6.20 -0.16
CA PRO A 370 -10.79 6.46 0.61
C PRO A 370 -10.54 7.32 1.84
N SER A 371 -11.52 8.13 2.21
CA SER A 371 -11.47 8.95 3.43
C SER A 371 -11.16 8.08 4.65
N GLY A 372 -10.20 8.52 5.47
CA GLY A 372 -9.72 7.78 6.64
C GLY A 372 -8.38 7.07 6.43
N PHE A 373 -7.94 6.91 5.19
CA PHE A 373 -6.59 6.42 4.88
C PHE A 373 -5.64 7.58 4.56
N ASP A 374 -4.43 7.52 5.10
CA ASP A 374 -3.36 8.46 4.75
C ASP A 374 -2.36 7.78 3.82
N PRO A 375 -2.12 8.30 2.59
CA PRO A 375 -1.27 7.65 1.59
C PRO A 375 0.22 7.57 1.98
N GLU A 376 0.69 8.39 2.90
CA GLU A 376 2.06 8.26 3.43
C GLU A 376 2.14 7.17 4.51
N ARG A 377 1.06 6.95 5.25
CA ARG A 377 1.09 6.14 6.47
C ARG A 377 0.28 4.85 6.37
N MET A 378 -0.12 4.40 5.28
CA MET A 378 -0.87 3.19 4.91
C MET A 378 -1.06 2.10 5.99
N SER A 379 -1.15 2.49 7.25
CA SER A 379 -1.43 1.63 8.38
C SER A 379 -2.39 2.34 9.33
N TRP A 380 -3.17 1.56 10.07
CA TRP A 380 -3.98 2.09 11.17
C TRP A 380 -3.09 2.86 12.16
N GLY A 381 -3.44 4.12 12.42
CA GLY A 381 -2.71 4.97 13.37
C GLY A 381 -3.23 6.40 13.37
N TYR A 382 -2.62 7.24 14.18
CA TYR A 382 -2.97 8.65 14.19
C TYR A 382 -2.66 9.29 12.83
N PRO A 383 -3.63 10.00 12.21
CA PRO A 383 -3.40 10.74 10.98
C PRO A 383 -2.41 11.88 11.21
N TYR A 384 -1.79 12.37 10.14
CA TYR A 384 -1.01 13.59 10.21
C TYR A 384 -1.92 14.79 10.52
N TYR A 385 -1.50 15.57 11.51
CA TYR A 385 -2.21 16.79 11.87
C TYR A 385 -1.94 17.90 10.86
N ARG A 386 -2.94 18.72 10.62
CA ARG A 386 -2.76 20.05 10.03
C ARG A 386 -2.35 21.00 11.14
N THR A 387 -1.21 21.65 10.99
CA THR A 387 -0.68 22.57 11.98
C THR A 387 -0.58 23.95 11.38
N ILE A 388 -1.05 24.97 12.09
CA ILE A 388 -0.88 26.37 11.73
C ILE A 388 -0.09 27.03 12.85
N SER A 389 1.01 27.68 12.48
CA SER A 389 1.94 28.33 13.43
C SER A 389 2.15 29.78 13.02
N PHE A 390 2.26 30.62 14.02
CA PHE A 390 2.64 32.03 13.86
C PHE A 390 3.93 32.27 14.62
N GLY A 391 4.83 33.06 14.05
CA GLY A 391 6.10 33.34 14.70
C GLY A 391 6.63 34.71 14.38
N VAL A 392 7.53 35.16 15.26
CA VAL A 392 8.27 36.40 15.12
C VAL A 392 9.74 36.14 15.31
N ASN A 393 10.58 36.57 14.37
CA ASN A 393 12.04 36.54 14.49
C ASN A 393 12.52 37.95 14.74
N LEU A 394 13.27 38.11 15.83
CA LEU A 394 13.89 39.39 16.23
C LEU A 394 15.40 39.20 16.21
N THR A 395 16.11 40.16 15.58
CA THR A 395 17.56 40.28 15.65
C THR A 395 17.91 41.60 16.29
N LEU A 396 18.73 41.59 17.35
CA LEU A 396 19.23 42.72 18.08
C LEU A 396 20.45 43.32 17.38
#